data_53398140f0ed01dbec38f566e04c6a72
#
_entry.id   53398140f0ed01dbec38f566e04c6a72
#
_cell.length_a   1.000
_cell.length_b   1.000
_cell.length_c   1.000
_cell.angle_alpha   90.00
_cell.angle_beta   90.00
_cell.angle_gamma   90.00
#
_symmetry.space_group_name_H-M   'P 1'
#
loop_
_entity.id
_entity.type
_entity.pdbx_description
1 polymer ?
#
loop_
_entity_poly.entity_id
_entity_poly.type
_entity_poly.pdbx_seq_one_letter_code
_entity_poly.pdbx_strand_id
1 'polypeptide(L)'
;MQALEDFSQLKIIVVGDVMLDRYWWGSVERISPEAPVPVVRLENMSLVAGGAANVAANLAGLGAIPYLFGIKGDDGEGDQLERVLSESEIKSYLITQVAGRKTTIKTRVVAHHQHVVRIDQETRESISNETADILLLQISEIIDDIDAVIISDYAKGLLSDYLLKALIKTARDKKKIVVVDPKGNDFTRYKGVNVITPNKREAAEASELDPMSFDAVGCSGNSIMGSLRLDALLITEGENGMTLFQSGEQPFHLDSLAQDVFDVTGAGDTVIATFAAALAAGNNFIDSAKLANAAAGIVVGKVGTTRITRSTLADFLAKGEHDHLFESLHA
;
A
#
# COMPACT_ATOMS: atom_id res chain seq x y z
N MET A 1 -15.21 -2.36 24.33
CA MET A 1 -14.51 -1.64 23.24
C MET A 1 -13.02 -1.61 23.54
N GLN A 2 -12.21 -2.34 22.79
CA GLN A 2 -10.76 -2.28 22.93
C GLN A 2 -10.32 -0.92 22.38
N ALA A 3 -9.65 -0.12 23.20
CA ALA A 3 -9.14 1.18 22.75
C ALA A 3 -8.12 0.92 21.63
N LEU A 4 -8.17 1.71 20.56
CA LEU A 4 -7.16 1.66 19.50
C LEU A 4 -5.77 1.79 20.15
N GLU A 5 -4.91 0.81 19.91
CA GLU A 5 -3.57 0.78 20.49
C GLU A 5 -2.75 2.02 20.12
N ASP A 6 -1.78 2.33 20.98
CA ASP A 6 -0.88 3.46 20.73
C ASP A 6 0.28 3.01 19.83
N PHE A 7 0.27 3.50 18.58
CA PHE A 7 1.32 3.22 17.61
C PHE A 7 2.51 4.21 17.68
N SER A 8 2.49 5.16 18.64
CA SER A 8 3.45 6.28 18.66
C SER A 8 4.92 5.88 18.85
N GLN A 9 5.17 4.69 19.34
CA GLN A 9 6.53 4.16 19.52
C GLN A 9 6.95 3.17 18.41
N LEU A 10 6.00 2.76 17.55
CA LEU A 10 6.30 1.79 16.51
C LEU A 10 7.16 2.40 15.41
N LYS A 11 8.27 1.75 15.13
CA LYS A 11 9.20 2.09 14.06
C LYS A 11 9.06 1.07 12.93
N ILE A 12 8.62 1.53 11.77
CA ILE A 12 8.31 0.64 10.64
C ILE A 12 9.10 1.07 9.41
N ILE A 13 9.91 0.17 8.87
CA ILE A 13 10.55 0.38 7.57
C ILE A 13 9.52 0.18 6.46
N VAL A 14 9.49 1.09 5.50
CA VAL A 14 8.77 0.96 4.23
C VAL A 14 9.79 1.01 3.10
N VAL A 15 9.93 -0.08 2.36
CA VAL A 15 10.77 -0.13 1.15
C VAL A 15 9.88 -0.36 -0.05
N GLY A 16 9.92 0.54 -1.03
CA GLY A 16 9.06 0.35 -2.19
C GLY A 16 9.14 1.46 -3.23
N ASP A 17 8.37 1.27 -4.30
CA ASP A 17 8.29 2.22 -5.40
C ASP A 17 7.54 3.48 -4.95
N VAL A 18 8.28 4.57 -4.76
CA VAL A 18 7.71 5.89 -4.48
C VAL A 18 7.30 6.56 -5.78
N MET A 19 6.24 7.36 -5.73
CA MET A 19 5.75 8.09 -6.89
C MET A 19 5.03 9.38 -6.51
N LEU A 20 4.80 10.25 -7.49
CA LEU A 20 3.91 11.38 -7.37
C LEU A 20 2.55 11.04 -7.99
N ASP A 21 1.49 11.21 -7.22
CA ASP A 21 0.14 11.31 -7.73
C ASP A 21 -0.18 12.77 -7.99
N ARG A 22 -0.30 13.15 -9.28
CA ARG A 22 -0.63 14.50 -9.73
C ARG A 22 -2.08 14.53 -10.16
N TYR A 23 -2.83 15.46 -9.63
CA TYR A 23 -4.23 15.70 -10.04
C TYR A 23 -4.33 17.03 -10.76
N TRP A 24 -4.87 16.99 -11.97
CA TRP A 24 -5.24 18.15 -12.76
C TRP A 24 -6.76 18.28 -12.73
N TRP A 25 -7.22 19.23 -11.94
CA TRP A 25 -8.64 19.51 -11.76
C TRP A 25 -9.10 20.53 -12.77
N GLY A 26 -10.21 20.30 -13.46
CA GLY A 26 -10.72 21.23 -14.46
C GLY A 26 -12.15 20.95 -14.87
N SER A 27 -12.58 21.63 -15.93
CA SER A 27 -13.88 21.51 -16.56
C SER A 27 -13.75 21.12 -18.03
N VAL A 28 -14.73 20.38 -18.55
CA VAL A 28 -14.86 20.05 -19.97
C VAL A 28 -16.10 20.76 -20.51
N GLU A 29 -15.89 21.72 -21.41
CA GLU A 29 -16.98 22.52 -22.01
C GLU A 29 -17.16 22.23 -23.51
N ARG A 30 -16.16 21.61 -24.16
CA ARG A 30 -16.18 21.35 -25.59
C ARG A 30 -15.35 20.15 -25.99
N ILE A 31 -15.65 19.62 -27.17
CA ILE A 31 -14.80 18.68 -27.88
C ILE A 31 -13.81 19.47 -28.75
N SER A 32 -12.59 18.96 -28.90
CA SER A 32 -11.57 19.58 -29.74
C SER A 32 -12.02 19.61 -31.22
N PRO A 33 -11.77 20.70 -31.94
CA PRO A 33 -11.95 20.71 -33.40
C PRO A 33 -10.90 19.89 -34.14
N GLU A 34 -9.79 19.54 -33.49
CA GLU A 34 -8.66 18.81 -34.10
C GLU A 34 -8.83 17.29 -34.04
N ALA A 35 -9.58 16.79 -33.05
CA ALA A 35 -9.82 15.36 -32.84
C ALA A 35 -11.05 15.17 -31.91
N PRO A 36 -11.74 14.01 -31.93
CA PRO A 36 -12.89 13.74 -31.09
C PRO A 36 -12.48 13.46 -29.63
N VAL A 37 -11.79 14.40 -29.01
CA VAL A 37 -11.32 14.35 -27.62
C VAL A 37 -11.83 15.56 -26.82
N PRO A 38 -12.13 15.42 -25.53
CA PRO A 38 -12.53 16.55 -24.69
C PRO A 38 -11.36 17.52 -24.51
N VAL A 39 -11.69 18.81 -24.48
CA VAL A 39 -10.75 19.87 -24.08
C VAL A 39 -10.99 20.17 -22.60
N VAL A 40 -9.99 19.85 -21.77
CA VAL A 40 -10.01 20.13 -20.33
C VAL A 40 -9.39 21.50 -20.09
N ARG A 41 -10.18 22.43 -19.53
CA ARG A 41 -9.67 23.69 -19.02
C ARG A 41 -9.16 23.46 -17.59
N LEU A 42 -7.83 23.53 -17.42
CA LEU A 42 -7.20 23.35 -16.11
C LEU A 42 -7.54 24.50 -15.17
N GLU A 43 -8.00 24.19 -13.96
CA GLU A 43 -8.40 25.14 -12.93
C GLU A 43 -7.50 25.04 -11.70
N ASN A 44 -7.08 23.83 -11.32
CA ASN A 44 -6.21 23.61 -10.16
C ASN A 44 -5.30 22.38 -10.40
N MET A 45 -4.20 22.36 -9.65
CA MET A 45 -3.27 21.23 -9.63
C MET A 45 -2.94 20.88 -8.18
N SER A 46 -2.91 19.58 -7.88
CA SER A 46 -2.41 19.08 -6.61
C SER A 46 -1.44 17.92 -6.81
N LEU A 47 -0.49 17.81 -5.88
CA LEU A 47 0.51 16.74 -5.83
C LEU A 47 0.41 16.06 -4.47
N VAL A 48 0.41 14.74 -4.47
CA VAL A 48 0.45 13.93 -3.26
C VAL A 48 1.46 12.80 -3.42
N ALA A 49 2.00 12.36 -2.30
CA ALA A 49 2.87 11.20 -2.26
C ALA A 49 2.06 9.92 -2.53
N GLY A 50 2.51 9.10 -3.47
CA GLY A 50 1.86 7.85 -3.87
C GLY A 50 2.76 6.63 -3.71
N GLY A 51 2.19 5.44 -3.86
CA GLY A 51 2.89 4.17 -3.68
C GLY A 51 3.45 4.00 -2.27
N ALA A 52 4.70 3.56 -2.16
CA ALA A 52 5.36 3.37 -0.86
C ALA A 52 5.34 4.63 0.03
N ALA A 53 5.35 5.82 -0.58
CA ALA A 53 5.24 7.07 0.17
C ALA A 53 3.84 7.28 0.76
N ASN A 54 2.78 6.80 0.09
CA ASN A 54 1.42 6.79 0.65
C ASN A 54 1.30 5.79 1.80
N VAL A 55 1.93 4.62 1.70
CA VAL A 55 2.02 3.66 2.84
C VAL A 55 2.66 4.34 4.06
N ALA A 56 3.80 5.02 3.86
CA ALA A 56 4.47 5.75 4.94
C ALA A 56 3.62 6.90 5.50
N ALA A 57 2.88 7.62 4.65
CA ALA A 57 1.97 8.68 5.09
C ALA A 57 0.80 8.14 5.94
N ASN A 58 0.27 6.96 5.60
CA ASN A 58 -0.77 6.28 6.40
C ASN A 58 -0.21 5.85 7.77
N LEU A 59 1.00 5.27 7.82
CA LEU A 59 1.65 4.93 9.09
C LEU A 59 1.85 6.17 9.98
N ALA A 60 2.35 7.28 9.42
CA ALA A 60 2.51 8.54 10.14
C ALA A 60 1.16 9.08 10.64
N GLY A 61 0.11 9.02 9.82
CA GLY A 61 -1.25 9.41 10.19
C GLY A 61 -1.86 8.56 11.33
N LEU A 62 -1.50 7.29 11.40
CA LEU A 62 -1.84 6.39 12.51
C LEU A 62 -1.00 6.66 13.77
N GLY A 63 0.04 7.47 13.68
CA GLY A 63 0.93 7.84 14.77
C GLY A 63 2.23 7.07 14.82
N ALA A 64 2.46 6.06 13.96
CA ALA A 64 3.71 5.32 13.88
C ALA A 64 4.86 6.16 13.28
N ILE A 65 6.08 5.67 13.43
CA ILE A 65 7.31 6.30 12.92
C ILE A 65 7.79 5.53 11.68
N PRO A 66 7.39 5.94 10.46
CA PRO A 66 7.85 5.29 9.24
C PRO A 66 9.28 5.72 8.88
N TYR A 67 10.08 4.75 8.40
CA TYR A 67 11.36 4.95 7.73
C TYR A 67 11.21 4.56 6.27
N LEU A 68 11.05 5.54 5.38
CA LEU A 68 10.78 5.31 3.96
C LEU A 68 12.07 5.20 3.16
N PHE A 69 12.23 4.10 2.41
CA PHE A 69 13.30 3.88 1.44
C PHE A 69 12.72 3.74 0.03
N GLY A 70 13.24 4.52 -0.90
CA GLY A 70 12.79 4.53 -2.27
C GLY A 70 13.85 5.08 -3.22
N ILE A 71 13.48 5.21 -4.50
CA ILE A 71 14.33 5.82 -5.53
C ILE A 71 13.56 6.89 -6.30
N LYS A 72 14.31 7.88 -6.82
CA LYS A 72 13.82 8.89 -7.75
C LYS A 72 14.76 9.04 -8.94
N GLY A 73 14.32 9.70 -9.99
CA GLY A 73 15.16 10.15 -11.09
C GLY A 73 15.95 11.40 -10.74
N ASP A 74 16.86 11.75 -11.64
CA ASP A 74 17.55 13.04 -11.67
C ASP A 74 16.77 13.99 -12.59
N ASP A 75 15.57 14.38 -12.15
CA ASP A 75 14.62 15.19 -12.91
C ASP A 75 13.81 16.13 -12.00
N GLY A 76 13.15 17.12 -12.61
CA GLY A 76 12.36 18.10 -11.87
C GLY A 76 11.19 17.49 -11.09
N GLU A 77 10.72 16.34 -11.51
CA GLU A 77 9.71 15.54 -10.81
C GLU A 77 10.26 14.91 -9.53
N GLY A 78 11.52 14.49 -9.54
CA GLY A 78 12.24 14.03 -8.35
C GLY A 78 12.36 15.11 -7.29
N ASP A 79 12.60 16.36 -7.71
CA ASP A 79 12.64 17.51 -6.79
C ASP A 79 11.25 17.83 -6.22
N GLN A 80 10.19 17.66 -7.05
CA GLN A 80 8.81 17.80 -6.58
C GLN A 80 8.44 16.70 -5.56
N LEU A 81 8.87 15.46 -5.79
CA LEU A 81 8.66 14.36 -4.85
C LEU A 81 9.31 14.66 -3.50
N GLU A 82 10.58 15.10 -3.49
CA GLU A 82 11.26 15.47 -2.23
C GLU A 82 10.55 16.61 -1.50
N ARG A 83 10.06 17.61 -2.24
CA ARG A 83 9.29 18.70 -1.65
C ARG A 83 8.02 18.18 -0.97
N VAL A 84 7.23 17.36 -1.68
CA VAL A 84 6.01 16.76 -1.12
C VAL A 84 6.33 15.92 0.11
N LEU A 85 7.41 15.12 0.09
CA LEU A 85 7.85 14.35 1.26
C LEU A 85 8.28 15.25 2.42
N SER A 86 9.02 16.35 2.15
CA SER A 86 9.46 17.28 3.20
C SER A 86 8.30 18.02 3.87
N GLU A 87 7.22 18.25 3.15
CA GLU A 87 5.98 18.88 3.65
C GLU A 87 5.04 17.85 4.34
N SER A 88 5.35 16.57 4.23
CA SER A 88 4.57 15.50 4.84
C SER A 88 4.95 15.26 6.30
N GLU A 89 4.15 14.44 6.99
CA GLU A 89 4.46 13.98 8.37
C GLU A 89 5.49 12.84 8.40
N ILE A 90 6.02 12.42 7.23
CA ILE A 90 7.06 11.40 7.12
C ILE A 90 8.40 12.04 7.52
N LYS A 91 8.80 11.84 8.78
CA LYS A 91 10.01 12.48 9.34
C LYS A 91 11.31 11.85 8.88
N SER A 92 11.28 10.59 8.46
CA SER A 92 12.48 9.83 8.09
C SER A 92 12.28 9.18 6.72
N TYR A 93 12.98 9.71 5.71
CA TYR A 93 12.98 9.12 4.38
C TYR A 93 14.39 9.21 3.76
N LEU A 94 14.72 8.19 2.99
CA LEU A 94 15.95 8.09 2.20
C LEU A 94 15.57 7.72 0.77
N ILE A 95 15.52 8.74 -0.08
CA ILE A 95 15.19 8.59 -1.50
C ILE A 95 16.47 8.70 -2.31
N THR A 96 16.95 7.55 -2.80
CA THR A 96 18.17 7.48 -3.59
C THR A 96 17.92 7.97 -5.01
N GLN A 97 18.71 8.96 -5.46
CA GLN A 97 18.68 9.44 -6.82
C GLN A 97 19.40 8.46 -7.76
N VAL A 98 18.76 8.11 -8.87
CA VAL A 98 19.28 7.20 -9.88
C VAL A 98 19.41 7.92 -11.22
N ALA A 99 20.64 8.09 -11.70
CA ALA A 99 20.92 8.76 -12.95
C ALA A 99 20.26 8.06 -14.14
N GLY A 100 19.73 8.84 -15.08
CA GLY A 100 19.06 8.35 -16.29
C GLY A 100 17.68 7.76 -16.07
N ARG A 101 17.21 7.65 -14.81
CA ARG A 101 15.87 7.19 -14.48
C ARG A 101 14.87 8.35 -14.52
N LYS A 102 13.62 8.04 -14.86
CA LYS A 102 12.50 8.98 -14.69
C LYS A 102 11.83 8.73 -13.35
N THR A 103 11.55 9.82 -12.62
CA THR A 103 10.70 9.74 -11.43
C THR A 103 9.30 9.32 -11.83
N THR A 104 8.73 8.37 -11.09
CA THR A 104 7.39 7.84 -11.39
C THR A 104 6.33 8.88 -11.06
N ILE A 105 5.50 9.22 -12.03
CA ILE A 105 4.33 10.09 -11.86
C ILE A 105 3.11 9.46 -12.48
N LYS A 106 2.00 9.56 -11.76
CA LYS A 106 0.65 9.25 -12.27
C LYS A 106 -0.16 10.54 -12.28
N THR A 107 -0.33 11.13 -13.46
CA THR A 107 -1.16 12.33 -13.63
C THR A 107 -2.60 11.93 -13.95
N ARG A 108 -3.53 12.30 -13.09
CA ARG A 108 -4.97 12.10 -13.27
C ARG A 108 -5.61 13.41 -13.66
N VAL A 109 -6.23 13.44 -14.83
CA VAL A 109 -7.05 14.58 -15.30
C VAL A 109 -8.47 14.34 -14.85
N VAL A 110 -9.00 15.21 -14.00
CA VAL A 110 -10.34 15.10 -13.40
C VAL A 110 -11.19 16.28 -13.81
N ALA A 111 -12.36 16.02 -14.37
CA ALA A 111 -13.34 17.06 -14.70
C ALA A 111 -14.74 16.61 -14.25
N HIS A 112 -15.52 17.52 -13.68
CA HIS A 112 -16.87 17.21 -13.17
C HIS A 112 -16.91 15.99 -12.23
N HIS A 113 -15.90 15.85 -11.35
CA HIS A 113 -15.71 14.73 -10.42
C HIS A 113 -15.49 13.35 -11.08
N GLN A 114 -15.13 13.32 -12.37
CA GLN A 114 -14.86 12.10 -13.11
C GLN A 114 -13.43 12.09 -13.69
N HIS A 115 -12.80 10.94 -13.72
CA HIS A 115 -11.52 10.75 -14.38
C HIS A 115 -11.69 10.80 -15.89
N VAL A 116 -11.03 11.77 -16.55
CA VAL A 116 -11.03 11.91 -18.01
C VAL A 116 -9.94 11.04 -18.64
N VAL A 117 -8.73 11.10 -18.08
CA VAL A 117 -7.57 10.34 -18.54
C VAL A 117 -6.53 10.25 -17.44
N ARG A 118 -5.71 9.18 -17.46
CA ARG A 118 -4.51 9.05 -16.64
C ARG A 118 -3.27 8.99 -17.55
N ILE A 119 -2.24 9.75 -17.21
CA ILE A 119 -0.96 9.80 -17.90
C ILE A 119 0.10 9.29 -16.93
N ASP A 120 0.77 8.20 -17.28
CA ASP A 120 1.79 7.58 -16.46
C ASP A 120 3.18 7.85 -17.08
N GLN A 121 4.08 8.45 -16.31
CA GLN A 121 5.50 8.59 -16.62
C GLN A 121 6.26 7.72 -15.64
N GLU A 122 6.98 6.73 -16.14
CA GLU A 122 7.65 5.75 -15.29
C GLU A 122 8.83 5.07 -15.99
N THR A 123 9.76 4.56 -15.18
CA THR A 123 10.84 3.67 -15.58
C THR A 123 10.62 2.32 -14.88
N ARG A 124 10.65 1.22 -15.65
CA ARG A 124 10.42 -0.14 -15.10
C ARG A 124 11.68 -0.97 -14.99
N GLU A 125 12.78 -0.51 -15.59
CA GLU A 125 14.06 -1.19 -15.50
C GLU A 125 14.48 -1.32 -14.04
N SER A 126 14.99 -2.51 -13.69
CA SER A 126 15.49 -2.77 -12.34
C SER A 126 16.70 -1.89 -12.04
N ILE A 127 16.82 -1.51 -10.76
CA ILE A 127 18.02 -0.83 -10.26
C ILE A 127 19.25 -1.75 -10.39
N SER A 128 20.42 -1.13 -10.42
CA SER A 128 21.69 -1.88 -10.36
C SER A 128 21.90 -2.51 -8.98
N ASN A 129 22.77 -3.52 -8.90
CA ASN A 129 23.13 -4.13 -7.63
C ASN A 129 23.84 -3.12 -6.70
N GLU A 130 24.62 -2.19 -7.26
CA GLU A 130 25.29 -1.14 -6.48
C GLU A 130 24.27 -0.22 -5.79
N THR A 131 23.20 0.16 -6.51
CA THR A 131 22.10 0.94 -5.90
C THR A 131 21.38 0.13 -4.81
N ALA A 132 21.17 -1.16 -5.05
CA ALA A 132 20.56 -2.05 -4.07
C ALA A 132 21.44 -2.21 -2.82
N ASP A 133 22.77 -2.31 -2.98
CA ASP A 133 23.73 -2.43 -1.86
C ASP A 133 23.73 -1.15 -0.99
N ILE A 134 23.62 0.03 -1.59
CA ILE A 134 23.47 1.29 -0.85
C ILE A 134 22.23 1.25 0.04
N LEU A 135 21.08 0.86 -0.50
CA LEU A 135 19.83 0.76 0.26
C LEU A 135 19.92 -0.29 1.38
N LEU A 136 20.50 -1.46 1.08
CA LEU A 136 20.70 -2.53 2.07
C LEU A 136 21.60 -2.10 3.22
N LEU A 137 22.67 -1.36 2.92
CA LEU A 137 23.56 -0.82 3.95
C LEU A 137 22.79 0.13 4.88
N GLN A 138 22.07 1.10 4.32
CA GLN A 138 21.26 2.06 5.07
C GLN A 138 20.20 1.38 5.94
N ILE A 139 19.51 0.37 5.41
CA ILE A 139 18.52 -0.42 6.14
C ILE A 139 19.20 -1.20 7.28
N SER A 140 20.37 -1.77 7.04
CA SER A 140 21.10 -2.57 8.03
C SER A 140 21.53 -1.77 9.26
N GLU A 141 21.73 -0.45 9.12
CA GLU A 141 22.09 0.44 10.21
C GLU A 141 20.96 0.65 11.22
N ILE A 142 19.70 0.51 10.79
CA ILE A 142 18.54 0.81 11.64
C ILE A 142 17.67 -0.40 11.97
N ILE A 143 17.80 -1.51 11.23
CA ILE A 143 16.85 -2.63 11.29
C ILE A 143 16.74 -3.28 12.69
N ASP A 144 17.76 -3.18 13.52
CA ASP A 144 17.72 -3.72 14.88
C ASP A 144 16.66 -3.02 15.76
N ASP A 145 16.46 -1.72 15.54
CA ASP A 145 15.51 -0.86 16.28
C ASP A 145 14.10 -0.81 15.66
N ILE A 146 13.85 -1.61 14.63
CA ILE A 146 12.58 -1.62 13.86
C ILE A 146 11.65 -2.70 14.38
N ASP A 147 10.35 -2.45 14.34
CA ASP A 147 9.31 -3.41 14.75
C ASP A 147 8.80 -4.25 13.57
N ALA A 148 8.65 -3.66 12.38
CA ALA A 148 8.21 -4.36 11.18
C ALA A 148 8.80 -3.75 9.89
N VAL A 149 8.80 -4.54 8.81
CA VAL A 149 9.21 -4.13 7.46
C VAL A 149 8.02 -4.29 6.51
N ILE A 150 7.68 -3.23 5.79
CA ILE A 150 6.72 -3.25 4.70
C ILE A 150 7.47 -3.16 3.37
N ILE A 151 7.10 -4.03 2.44
CA ILE A 151 7.57 -4.01 1.05
C ILE A 151 6.37 -3.63 0.18
N SER A 152 6.42 -2.46 -0.48
CA SER A 152 5.35 -1.94 -1.34
C SER A 152 5.81 -2.00 -2.79
N ASP A 153 5.38 -3.04 -3.52
CA ASP A 153 5.79 -3.31 -4.91
C ASP A 153 4.75 -2.75 -5.89
N TYR A 154 5.20 -1.90 -6.81
CA TYR A 154 4.42 -1.38 -7.94
C TYR A 154 5.04 -1.74 -9.29
N ALA A 155 6.03 -2.64 -9.29
CA ALA A 155 6.80 -3.05 -10.47
C ALA A 155 7.40 -1.85 -11.22
N LYS A 156 7.99 -0.90 -10.48
CA LYS A 156 8.70 0.26 -11.03
C LYS A 156 10.21 0.13 -10.88
N GLY A 157 10.70 -1.08 -10.63
CA GLY A 157 12.10 -1.47 -10.76
C GLY A 157 12.98 -1.24 -9.52
N LEU A 158 12.48 -0.66 -8.43
CA LEU A 158 13.22 -0.62 -7.17
C LEU A 158 13.46 -2.03 -6.64
N LEU A 159 12.40 -2.81 -6.55
CA LEU A 159 12.40 -4.13 -5.93
C LEU A 159 12.93 -5.19 -6.90
N SER A 160 14.23 -5.10 -7.24
CA SER A 160 14.93 -6.15 -7.98
C SER A 160 14.97 -7.45 -7.15
N ASP A 161 15.10 -8.61 -7.82
CA ASP A 161 15.18 -9.90 -7.11
C ASP A 161 16.39 -9.96 -6.18
N TYR A 162 17.49 -9.27 -6.53
CA TYR A 162 18.67 -9.13 -5.68
C TYR A 162 18.32 -8.39 -4.39
N LEU A 163 17.71 -7.20 -4.49
CA LEU A 163 17.30 -6.40 -3.32
C LEU A 163 16.29 -7.15 -2.46
N LEU A 164 15.24 -7.70 -3.07
CA LEU A 164 14.18 -8.43 -2.35
C LEU A 164 14.75 -9.59 -1.55
N LYS A 165 15.56 -10.44 -2.17
CA LYS A 165 16.14 -11.60 -1.51
C LYS A 165 17.04 -11.22 -0.33
N ALA A 166 17.87 -10.18 -0.49
CA ALA A 166 18.75 -9.71 0.57
C ALA A 166 17.95 -9.05 1.70
N LEU A 167 16.97 -8.19 1.38
CA LEU A 167 16.12 -7.51 2.36
C LEU A 167 15.32 -8.50 3.21
N ILE A 168 14.62 -9.45 2.55
CA ILE A 168 13.84 -10.48 3.24
C ILE A 168 14.72 -11.32 4.14
N LYS A 169 15.91 -11.72 3.66
CA LYS A 169 16.87 -12.47 4.47
C LYS A 169 17.30 -11.67 5.70
N THR A 170 17.69 -10.40 5.52
CA THR A 170 18.15 -9.54 6.62
C THR A 170 17.05 -9.35 7.66
N ALA A 171 15.82 -9.07 7.24
CA ALA A 171 14.68 -8.91 8.14
C ALA A 171 14.39 -10.19 8.93
N ARG A 172 14.44 -11.36 8.29
CA ARG A 172 14.24 -12.66 8.95
C ARG A 172 15.34 -12.97 9.95
N ASP A 173 16.60 -12.74 9.59
CA ASP A 173 17.75 -12.97 10.49
C ASP A 173 17.62 -12.12 11.76
N LYS A 174 16.98 -10.94 11.66
CA LYS A 174 16.65 -10.04 12.75
C LYS A 174 15.26 -10.28 13.39
N LYS A 175 14.55 -11.33 12.95
CA LYS A 175 13.21 -11.72 13.44
C LYS A 175 12.15 -10.61 13.31
N LYS A 176 12.26 -9.77 12.28
CA LYS A 176 11.30 -8.73 11.99
C LYS A 176 10.14 -9.28 11.17
N ILE A 177 8.92 -8.83 11.47
CA ILE A 177 7.74 -9.15 10.65
C ILE A 177 7.89 -8.44 9.30
N VAL A 178 7.70 -9.19 8.21
CA VAL A 178 7.72 -8.65 6.84
C VAL A 178 6.34 -8.79 6.22
N VAL A 179 5.75 -7.67 5.82
CA VAL A 179 4.44 -7.60 5.14
C VAL A 179 4.66 -7.03 3.75
N VAL A 180 4.07 -7.64 2.73
CA VAL A 180 4.25 -7.26 1.32
C VAL A 180 2.94 -6.93 0.66
N ASP A 181 2.86 -5.77 0.01
CA ASP A 181 1.87 -5.49 -1.04
C ASP A 181 2.50 -5.89 -2.38
N PRO A 182 2.08 -7.02 -2.98
CA PRO A 182 2.78 -7.63 -4.10
C PRO A 182 2.36 -7.03 -5.44
N LYS A 183 3.21 -7.19 -6.46
CA LYS A 183 2.88 -6.88 -7.86
C LYS A 183 3.38 -7.95 -8.81
N GLY A 184 2.64 -8.11 -9.91
CA GLY A 184 2.92 -9.14 -10.92
C GLY A 184 2.22 -10.46 -10.60
N ASN A 185 2.59 -11.50 -11.33
CA ASN A 185 2.01 -12.85 -11.24
C ASN A 185 2.95 -13.90 -10.64
N ASP A 186 4.20 -13.56 -10.37
CA ASP A 186 5.15 -14.45 -9.71
C ASP A 186 5.41 -14.00 -8.27
N PHE A 187 4.65 -14.55 -7.34
CA PHE A 187 4.83 -14.28 -5.90
C PHE A 187 5.96 -15.10 -5.27
N THR A 188 6.60 -16.03 -5.99
CA THR A 188 7.73 -16.83 -5.46
C THR A 188 8.93 -15.94 -5.10
N ARG A 189 9.04 -14.76 -5.71
CA ARG A 189 10.04 -13.75 -5.38
C ARG A 189 9.95 -13.21 -3.95
N TYR A 190 8.76 -13.30 -3.33
CA TYR A 190 8.54 -12.89 -1.92
C TYR A 190 8.69 -14.04 -0.92
N LYS A 191 9.24 -15.17 -1.33
CA LYS A 191 9.40 -16.33 -0.45
C LYS A 191 10.19 -15.96 0.81
N GLY A 192 9.60 -16.28 1.96
CA GLY A 192 10.18 -16.02 3.26
C GLY A 192 9.63 -14.80 4.00
N VAL A 193 8.67 -14.09 3.43
CA VAL A 193 7.90 -13.06 4.16
C VAL A 193 6.84 -13.69 5.06
N ASN A 194 6.33 -12.94 6.02
CA ASN A 194 5.29 -13.41 6.93
C ASN A 194 3.91 -13.27 6.31
N VAL A 195 3.63 -12.13 5.66
CA VAL A 195 2.31 -11.81 5.14
C VAL A 195 2.41 -11.16 3.76
N ILE A 196 1.42 -11.46 2.90
CA ILE A 196 1.20 -10.78 1.61
C ILE A 196 -0.25 -10.27 1.55
N THR A 197 -0.47 -9.07 0.93
CA THR A 197 -1.78 -8.41 0.86
C THR A 197 -2.26 -8.14 -0.57
N PRO A 198 -2.34 -9.15 -1.47
CA PRO A 198 -2.78 -8.95 -2.85
C PRO A 198 -4.26 -8.58 -2.93
N ASN A 199 -4.68 -7.93 -4.02
CA ASN A 199 -6.08 -7.91 -4.36
C ASN A 199 -6.52 -9.23 -5.05
N LYS A 200 -7.85 -9.45 -5.15
CA LYS A 200 -8.45 -10.65 -5.76
C LYS A 200 -7.88 -10.98 -7.14
N ARG A 201 -7.69 -9.95 -7.97
CA ARG A 201 -7.17 -10.13 -9.32
C ARG A 201 -5.69 -10.57 -9.29
N GLU A 202 -4.87 -9.93 -8.50
CA GLU A 202 -3.45 -10.28 -8.33
C GLU A 202 -3.28 -11.69 -7.77
N ALA A 203 -4.10 -12.06 -6.78
CA ALA A 203 -4.10 -13.40 -6.21
C ALA A 203 -4.48 -14.48 -7.25
N ALA A 204 -5.52 -14.22 -8.05
CA ALA A 204 -5.95 -15.13 -9.10
C ALA A 204 -4.89 -15.25 -10.21
N GLU A 205 -4.35 -14.12 -10.71
CA GLU A 205 -3.28 -14.10 -11.73
C GLU A 205 -2.03 -14.86 -11.24
N ALA A 206 -1.61 -14.69 -9.97
CA ALA A 206 -0.47 -15.39 -9.39
C ALA A 206 -0.71 -16.89 -9.18
N SER A 207 -1.97 -17.32 -9.14
CA SER A 207 -2.38 -18.71 -9.01
C SER A 207 -2.80 -19.33 -10.35
N GLU A 208 -2.61 -18.61 -11.47
CA GLU A 208 -3.03 -19.03 -12.83
C GLU A 208 -4.54 -19.34 -12.92
N LEU A 209 -5.36 -18.61 -12.15
CA LEU A 209 -6.81 -18.75 -12.12
C LEU A 209 -7.49 -17.55 -12.79
N ASP A 210 -8.70 -17.78 -13.31
CA ASP A 210 -9.58 -16.70 -13.74
C ASP A 210 -10.14 -15.97 -12.52
N PRO A 211 -9.93 -14.63 -12.36
CA PRO A 211 -10.47 -13.86 -11.25
C PRO A 211 -12.00 -13.90 -11.13
N MET A 212 -12.70 -14.25 -12.22
CA MET A 212 -14.15 -14.37 -12.30
C MET A 212 -14.66 -15.77 -12.01
N SER A 213 -13.76 -16.74 -11.80
CA SER A 213 -14.16 -18.12 -11.49
C SER A 213 -14.86 -18.21 -10.14
N PHE A 214 -15.73 -19.24 -10.03
CA PHE A 214 -16.33 -19.57 -8.74
C PHE A 214 -15.24 -19.92 -7.73
N ASP A 215 -15.32 -19.33 -6.54
CA ASP A 215 -14.34 -19.49 -5.46
C ASP A 215 -12.88 -19.15 -5.83
N ALA A 216 -12.69 -18.15 -6.70
CA ALA A 216 -11.34 -17.68 -7.09
C ALA A 216 -10.49 -17.29 -5.88
N VAL A 217 -11.08 -16.67 -4.85
CA VAL A 217 -10.39 -16.23 -3.63
C VAL A 217 -9.96 -17.43 -2.79
N GLY A 218 -10.85 -18.40 -2.54
CA GLY A 218 -10.52 -19.58 -1.77
C GLY A 218 -9.43 -20.44 -2.42
N CYS A 219 -9.55 -20.68 -3.73
CA CYS A 219 -8.56 -21.45 -4.48
C CYS A 219 -7.20 -20.74 -4.54
N SER A 220 -7.17 -19.43 -4.84
CA SER A 220 -5.93 -18.63 -4.87
C SER A 220 -5.27 -18.55 -3.49
N GLY A 221 -6.08 -18.30 -2.46
CA GLY A 221 -5.60 -18.21 -1.09
C GLY A 221 -4.89 -19.48 -0.63
N ASN A 222 -5.52 -20.62 -0.83
CA ASN A 222 -4.93 -21.92 -0.48
C ASN A 222 -3.65 -22.22 -1.29
N SER A 223 -3.65 -21.91 -2.58
CA SER A 223 -2.47 -22.09 -3.46
C SER A 223 -1.30 -21.25 -3.00
N ILE A 224 -1.51 -19.95 -2.75
CA ILE A 224 -0.47 -19.00 -2.33
C ILE A 224 0.07 -19.37 -0.94
N MET A 225 -0.82 -19.62 0.03
CA MET A 225 -0.42 -20.06 1.39
C MET A 225 0.47 -21.30 1.35
N GLY A 226 0.10 -22.30 0.56
CA GLY A 226 0.85 -23.55 0.43
C GLY A 226 2.21 -23.37 -0.25
N SER A 227 2.28 -22.58 -1.32
CA SER A 227 3.50 -22.40 -2.12
C SER A 227 4.57 -21.55 -1.41
N LEU A 228 4.15 -20.50 -0.71
CA LEU A 228 5.05 -19.55 -0.04
C LEU A 228 5.29 -19.84 1.44
N ARG A 229 4.44 -20.67 2.06
CA ARG A 229 4.47 -20.98 3.50
C ARG A 229 4.40 -19.70 4.36
N LEU A 230 3.38 -18.90 4.07
CA LEU A 230 3.10 -17.66 4.80
C LEU A 230 2.52 -17.96 6.19
N ASP A 231 2.69 -17.02 7.11
CA ASP A 231 1.95 -17.03 8.38
C ASP A 231 0.50 -16.62 8.14
N ALA A 232 0.28 -15.60 7.27
CA ALA A 232 -1.04 -15.17 6.83
C ALA A 232 -1.01 -14.58 5.41
N LEU A 233 -2.20 -14.52 4.78
CA LEU A 233 -2.46 -13.88 3.50
C LEU A 233 -3.78 -13.11 3.62
N LEU A 234 -3.79 -11.83 3.26
CA LEU A 234 -4.98 -10.99 3.28
C LEU A 234 -5.35 -10.60 1.84
N ILE A 235 -6.38 -11.22 1.27
CA ILE A 235 -6.85 -10.90 -0.08
C ILE A 235 -7.92 -9.82 0.00
N THR A 236 -7.68 -8.66 -0.64
CA THR A 236 -8.67 -7.59 -0.75
C THR A 236 -9.61 -7.83 -1.94
N GLU A 237 -10.93 -7.63 -1.76
CA GLU A 237 -11.98 -8.00 -2.72
C GLU A 237 -12.82 -6.78 -3.16
N GLY A 238 -12.31 -5.58 -2.96
CA GLY A 238 -12.99 -4.33 -3.30
C GLY A 238 -14.28 -4.16 -2.49
N GLU A 239 -15.41 -4.03 -3.18
CA GLU A 239 -16.73 -3.86 -2.56
C GLU A 239 -17.18 -5.06 -1.70
N ASN A 240 -16.59 -6.23 -1.91
CA ASN A 240 -16.89 -7.43 -1.12
C ASN A 240 -16.03 -7.53 0.17
N GLY A 241 -15.16 -6.54 0.44
CA GLY A 241 -14.34 -6.53 1.65
C GLY A 241 -13.01 -7.26 1.50
N MET A 242 -12.68 -8.21 2.38
CA MET A 242 -11.40 -8.93 2.34
C MET A 242 -11.49 -10.30 3.02
N THR A 243 -10.64 -11.24 2.60
CA THR A 243 -10.54 -12.57 3.20
C THR A 243 -9.12 -12.80 3.73
N LEU A 244 -9.04 -13.15 5.00
CA LEU A 244 -7.81 -13.53 5.69
C LEU A 244 -7.65 -15.06 5.70
N PHE A 245 -6.48 -15.52 5.24
CA PHE A 245 -6.02 -16.90 5.37
C PHE A 245 -4.89 -16.94 6.41
N GLN A 246 -4.93 -17.91 7.29
CA GLN A 246 -3.91 -18.15 8.31
C GLN A 246 -3.45 -19.59 8.25
N SER A 247 -2.19 -19.84 8.58
CA SER A 247 -1.66 -21.20 8.58
C SER A 247 -2.39 -22.08 9.61
N GLY A 248 -3.05 -23.14 9.14
CA GLY A 248 -3.76 -24.08 9.99
C GLY A 248 -5.18 -23.70 10.38
N GLU A 249 -5.69 -22.54 9.93
CA GLU A 249 -7.03 -22.05 10.23
C GLU A 249 -7.93 -22.05 8.99
N GLN A 250 -9.24 -21.94 9.19
CA GLN A 250 -10.19 -21.68 8.11
C GLN A 250 -10.11 -20.22 7.65
N PRO A 251 -10.35 -19.93 6.35
CA PRO A 251 -10.42 -18.55 5.87
C PRO A 251 -11.46 -17.74 6.64
N PHE A 252 -11.11 -16.52 7.00
CA PHE A 252 -11.96 -15.58 7.71
C PHE A 252 -12.31 -14.40 6.80
N HIS A 253 -13.58 -14.30 6.42
CA HIS A 253 -14.07 -13.21 5.58
C HIS A 253 -14.55 -12.02 6.41
N LEU A 254 -14.28 -10.83 5.91
CA LEU A 254 -14.68 -9.54 6.46
C LEU A 254 -15.44 -8.77 5.39
N ASP A 255 -16.71 -8.52 5.60
CA ASP A 255 -17.52 -7.69 4.70
C ASP A 255 -16.96 -6.26 4.64
N SER A 256 -17.14 -5.60 3.48
CA SER A 256 -16.72 -4.19 3.32
C SER A 256 -17.45 -3.28 4.28
N LEU A 257 -16.71 -2.38 4.92
CA LEU A 257 -17.25 -1.34 5.80
C LEU A 257 -17.42 0.02 5.10
N ALA A 258 -17.20 0.07 3.78
CA ALA A 258 -17.42 1.29 2.99
C ALA A 258 -18.91 1.58 2.88
N GLN A 259 -19.32 2.79 3.30
CA GLN A 259 -20.71 3.27 3.13
C GLN A 259 -20.91 3.88 1.75
N ASP A 260 -20.00 4.77 1.35
CA ASP A 260 -19.98 5.39 0.04
C ASP A 260 -18.57 5.22 -0.55
N VAL A 261 -18.48 4.85 -1.82
CA VAL A 261 -17.20 4.70 -2.52
C VAL A 261 -17.06 5.83 -3.54
N PHE A 262 -16.13 6.75 -3.27
CA PHE A 262 -15.82 7.85 -4.19
C PHE A 262 -14.53 7.57 -4.97
N ASP A 263 -13.49 7.08 -4.31
CA ASP A 263 -12.21 6.78 -4.95
C ASP A 263 -11.50 5.65 -4.20
N VAL A 264 -11.11 4.62 -4.91
CA VAL A 264 -10.39 3.46 -4.36
C VAL A 264 -8.86 3.63 -4.40
N THR A 265 -8.38 4.78 -4.89
CA THR A 265 -6.94 5.04 -5.02
C THR A 265 -6.29 5.10 -3.63
N GLY A 266 -5.27 4.24 -3.42
CA GLY A 266 -4.54 4.18 -2.15
C GLY A 266 -5.22 3.37 -1.04
N ALA A 267 -6.36 2.71 -1.32
CA ALA A 267 -7.01 1.82 -0.34
C ALA A 267 -6.09 0.65 0.06
N GLY A 268 -5.40 0.02 -0.91
CA GLY A 268 -4.41 -1.04 -0.65
C GLY A 268 -3.26 -0.55 0.24
N ASP A 269 -2.73 0.65 -0.02
CA ASP A 269 -1.69 1.27 0.81
C ASP A 269 -2.17 1.47 2.25
N THR A 270 -3.44 1.87 2.43
CA THR A 270 -4.04 2.03 3.76
C THR A 270 -4.23 0.69 4.46
N VAL A 271 -4.65 -0.35 3.71
CA VAL A 271 -4.78 -1.72 4.23
C VAL A 271 -3.45 -2.22 4.77
N ILE A 272 -2.41 -2.23 3.93
CA ILE A 272 -1.10 -2.77 4.36
C ILE A 272 -0.50 -1.95 5.50
N ALA A 273 -0.59 -0.62 5.47
CA ALA A 273 -0.08 0.24 6.53
C ALA A 273 -0.76 -0.05 7.88
N THR A 274 -2.10 -0.11 7.89
CA THR A 274 -2.86 -0.36 9.11
C THR A 274 -2.66 -1.79 9.63
N PHE A 275 -2.69 -2.78 8.73
CA PHE A 275 -2.48 -4.18 9.08
C PHE A 275 -1.09 -4.41 9.68
N ALA A 276 -0.03 -3.88 9.05
CA ALA A 276 1.33 -4.03 9.54
C ALA A 276 1.55 -3.28 10.86
N ALA A 277 0.98 -2.08 11.04
CA ALA A 277 1.06 -1.35 12.30
C ALA A 277 0.38 -2.12 13.45
N ALA A 278 -0.80 -2.67 13.20
CA ALA A 278 -1.53 -3.48 14.18
C ALA A 278 -0.75 -4.74 14.58
N LEU A 279 -0.17 -5.47 13.60
CA LEU A 279 0.69 -6.63 13.88
C LEU A 279 1.93 -6.25 14.68
N ALA A 280 2.60 -5.14 14.33
CA ALA A 280 3.77 -4.64 15.05
C ALA A 280 3.45 -4.24 16.49
N ALA A 281 2.21 -3.79 16.74
CA ALA A 281 1.70 -3.51 18.08
C ALA A 281 1.37 -4.78 18.89
N GLY A 282 1.42 -5.98 18.30
CA GLY A 282 1.17 -7.25 18.96
C GLY A 282 -0.24 -7.80 18.78
N ASN A 283 -1.08 -7.20 17.93
CA ASN A 283 -2.39 -7.76 17.60
C ASN A 283 -2.25 -9.08 16.84
N ASN A 284 -3.25 -9.97 16.98
CA ASN A 284 -3.38 -11.13 16.13
C ASN A 284 -3.79 -10.74 14.69
N PHE A 285 -3.73 -11.70 13.76
CA PHE A 285 -4.04 -11.44 12.34
C PHE A 285 -5.50 -11.01 12.12
N ILE A 286 -6.46 -11.58 12.86
CA ILE A 286 -7.89 -11.26 12.71
C ILE A 286 -8.15 -9.82 13.13
N ASP A 287 -7.66 -9.39 14.29
CA ASP A 287 -7.88 -8.03 14.79
C ASP A 287 -7.14 -7.01 13.92
N SER A 288 -5.95 -7.35 13.43
CA SER A 288 -5.22 -6.53 12.45
C SER A 288 -6.00 -6.37 11.15
N ALA A 289 -6.64 -7.43 10.63
CA ALA A 289 -7.47 -7.39 9.43
C ALA A 289 -8.75 -6.56 9.65
N LYS A 290 -9.39 -6.66 10.81
CA LYS A 290 -10.55 -5.82 11.15
C LYS A 290 -10.19 -4.34 11.17
N LEU A 291 -9.07 -3.96 11.76
CA LEU A 291 -8.59 -2.56 11.76
C LEU A 291 -8.26 -2.08 10.35
N ALA A 292 -7.61 -2.91 9.55
CA ALA A 292 -7.30 -2.60 8.14
C ALA A 292 -8.57 -2.41 7.30
N ASN A 293 -9.59 -3.26 7.50
CA ASN A 293 -10.89 -3.15 6.82
C ASN A 293 -11.63 -1.85 7.20
N ALA A 294 -11.63 -1.49 8.48
CA ALA A 294 -12.20 -0.22 8.94
C ALA A 294 -11.47 0.99 8.33
N ALA A 295 -10.14 0.97 8.32
CA ALA A 295 -9.34 2.03 7.73
C ALA A 295 -9.58 2.16 6.22
N ALA A 296 -9.67 1.04 5.48
CA ALA A 296 -10.01 1.02 4.07
C ALA A 296 -11.40 1.63 3.80
N GLY A 297 -12.42 1.22 4.58
CA GLY A 297 -13.78 1.77 4.46
C GLY A 297 -13.85 3.28 4.64
N ILE A 298 -13.01 3.84 5.53
CA ILE A 298 -12.94 5.29 5.75
C ILE A 298 -12.34 6.03 4.55
N VAL A 299 -11.23 5.52 3.99
CA VAL A 299 -10.47 6.26 2.95
C VAL A 299 -11.15 6.23 1.60
N VAL A 300 -11.85 5.14 1.22
CA VAL A 300 -12.56 5.04 -0.05
C VAL A 300 -13.78 5.98 -0.11
N GLY A 301 -14.27 6.46 1.02
CA GLY A 301 -15.32 7.49 1.12
C GLY A 301 -14.82 8.91 0.85
N LYS A 302 -13.56 9.10 0.43
CA LYS A 302 -12.96 10.42 0.16
C LYS A 302 -12.41 10.47 -1.26
N VAL A 303 -12.38 11.65 -1.87
CA VAL A 303 -11.85 11.84 -3.22
C VAL A 303 -10.34 11.98 -3.18
N GLY A 304 -9.63 11.25 -4.05
CA GLY A 304 -8.18 11.26 -4.18
C GLY A 304 -7.46 10.45 -3.10
N THR A 305 -6.14 10.36 -3.22
CA THR A 305 -5.30 9.65 -2.25
C THR A 305 -5.35 10.36 -0.90
N THR A 306 -6.08 9.77 0.04
CA THR A 306 -6.26 10.33 1.39
C THR A 306 -5.64 9.38 2.41
N ARG A 307 -4.83 9.92 3.33
CA ARG A 307 -4.27 9.14 4.44
C ARG A 307 -5.30 8.92 5.54
N ILE A 308 -5.22 7.77 6.19
CA ILE A 308 -5.93 7.51 7.45
C ILE A 308 -5.23 8.24 8.60
N THR A 309 -5.99 8.71 9.58
CA THR A 309 -5.44 9.23 10.83
C THR A 309 -5.95 8.42 12.02
N ARG A 310 -5.15 8.39 13.09
CA ARG A 310 -5.53 7.70 14.33
C ARG A 310 -6.87 8.21 14.88
N SER A 311 -7.10 9.53 14.86
CA SER A 311 -8.36 10.12 15.31
C SER A 311 -9.55 9.68 14.47
N THR A 312 -9.42 9.72 13.12
CA THR A 312 -10.49 9.31 12.20
C THR A 312 -10.85 7.84 12.38
N LEU A 313 -9.83 6.97 12.55
CA LEU A 313 -10.05 5.55 12.81
C LEU A 313 -10.71 5.31 14.16
N ALA A 314 -10.23 5.99 15.22
CA ALA A 314 -10.82 5.89 16.56
C ALA A 314 -12.28 6.35 16.59
N ASP A 315 -12.59 7.48 15.94
CA ASP A 315 -13.95 8.01 15.83
C ASP A 315 -14.90 7.05 15.10
N PHE A 316 -14.40 6.40 14.04
CA PHE A 316 -15.16 5.41 13.28
C PHE A 316 -15.50 4.19 14.15
N LEU A 317 -14.50 3.65 14.87
CA LEU A 317 -14.67 2.52 15.75
C LEU A 317 -15.59 2.85 16.96
N ALA A 318 -15.56 4.11 17.44
CA ALA A 318 -16.37 4.56 18.57
C ALA A 318 -17.85 4.75 18.24
N LYS A 319 -18.20 5.07 16.99
CA LYS A 319 -19.58 5.35 16.58
C LYS A 319 -20.52 4.15 16.60
N GLY A 320 -20.01 2.95 16.90
CA GLY A 320 -20.83 1.77 17.18
C GLY A 320 -21.70 1.26 16.01
N GLU A 321 -21.59 1.83 14.82
CA GLU A 321 -22.36 1.39 13.64
C GLU A 321 -21.92 0.00 13.16
N HIS A 322 -20.92 -0.61 13.84
CA HIS A 322 -20.30 -1.89 13.49
C HIS A 322 -20.09 -2.81 14.69
N ASP A 323 -20.92 -2.72 15.71
CA ASP A 323 -20.86 -3.57 16.92
C ASP A 323 -20.83 -5.09 16.60
N HIS A 324 -21.39 -5.49 15.47
CA HIS A 324 -21.37 -6.88 15.02
C HIS A 324 -19.96 -7.44 14.68
N LEU A 325 -18.97 -6.57 14.44
CA LEU A 325 -17.61 -7.01 14.15
C LEU A 325 -16.80 -7.35 15.39
N PHE A 326 -17.17 -6.80 16.55
CA PHE A 326 -16.42 -6.93 17.80
C PHE A 326 -17.15 -7.80 18.85
N GLU A 327 -18.46 -8.05 18.71
CA GLU A 327 -19.23 -8.92 19.63
C GLU A 327 -18.83 -10.39 19.54
N SER A 328 -18.24 -10.85 18.42
CA SER A 328 -17.79 -12.24 18.28
C SER A 328 -16.49 -12.57 19.04
N LEU A 329 -15.93 -11.64 19.82
CA LEU A 329 -14.70 -11.84 20.61
C LEU A 329 -14.97 -12.46 21.99
N HIS A 330 -16.23 -12.68 22.38
CA HIS A 330 -16.60 -13.20 23.70
C HIS A 330 -17.57 -14.39 23.68
N ALA A 331 -17.67 -15.13 22.56
CA ALA A 331 -18.45 -16.36 22.50
C ALA A 331 -17.55 -17.59 22.37
#